data_d389240ebe3807e54d06bd3f922844bc
#
_entry.id   d389240ebe3807e54d06bd3f922844bc
#
_cell.length_a   1.000
_cell.length_b   1.000
_cell.length_c   1.000
_cell.angle_alpha   90.00
_cell.angle_beta   90.00
_cell.angle_gamma   90.00
#
_symmetry.space_group_name_H-M   'P 1'
#
loop_
_entity.id
_entity.type
_entity.pdbx_description
1 polymer ?
#
loop_
_entity_poly.entity_id
_entity_poly.type
_entity_poly.pdbx_seq_one_letter_code
_entity_poly.pdbx_strand_id
1 'polypeptide(L)'
;MAQNYLSNLKSTLDNCIAELDDIHFMFCQNPESDFTRNRKLSFQEYIQLMIQMQSKSVSNELLDFFNHSLSAPSKSAFTQQRYKLQPEGWSFLFHSFVEQCRTLSDNLYHGYRLLACDGSDVNIDRNPNDERTFNNEDEKGYNAIHINALYDIINMTYCDFIVQGKKKLHEREALNSMIDRYADPIPAILMADRGYESFNVFAHLIHKNMNFVIRMKDINSNGILSAYDLPDSEFDTYIRTTLTRRHTKKTLGNPNTYTILQPVSNFDFLVESCTEYDIEFSVVSTFLIQGT
;
A
#
# COMPACT_ATOMS: atom_id res chain seq x y z
N MET A 1 6.55 -21.46 21.73
CA MET A 1 6.95 -20.39 20.78
C MET A 1 5.77 -19.52 20.35
N ALA A 2 4.68 -20.07 19.80
CA ALA A 2 3.54 -19.26 19.32
C ALA A 2 2.87 -18.39 20.43
N GLN A 3 2.73 -18.89 21.64
CA GLN A 3 2.10 -18.16 22.75
C GLN A 3 2.92 -16.94 23.19
N ASN A 4 4.26 -17.04 23.18
CA ASN A 4 5.15 -15.90 23.45
C ASN A 4 5.08 -14.86 22.35
N TYR A 5 4.97 -15.28 21.08
CA TYR A 5 4.87 -14.36 19.93
C TYR A 5 3.58 -13.51 19.99
N LEU A 6 2.42 -14.16 20.23
CA LEU A 6 1.14 -13.44 20.38
C LEU A 6 1.15 -12.48 21.58
N SER A 7 1.75 -12.89 22.71
CA SER A 7 1.92 -12.01 23.88
C SER A 7 2.77 -10.79 23.54
N ASN A 8 3.86 -10.97 22.79
CA ASN A 8 4.73 -9.88 22.37
C ASN A 8 4.01 -8.94 21.41
N LEU A 9 3.26 -9.47 20.41
CA LEU A 9 2.47 -8.64 19.49
C LEU A 9 1.46 -7.78 20.25
N LYS A 10 0.74 -8.37 21.22
CA LYS A 10 -0.22 -7.63 22.03
C LYS A 10 0.48 -6.52 22.83
N SER A 11 1.57 -6.86 23.51
CA SER A 11 2.36 -5.88 24.28
C SER A 11 2.88 -4.75 23.40
N THR A 12 3.36 -5.08 22.19
CA THR A 12 3.80 -4.08 21.20
C THR A 12 2.66 -3.16 20.80
N LEU A 13 1.47 -3.70 20.52
CA LEU A 13 0.29 -2.88 20.19
C LEU A 13 -0.11 -1.97 21.35
N ASP A 14 -0.15 -2.51 22.57
CA ASP A 14 -0.48 -1.72 23.77
C ASP A 14 0.54 -0.58 23.98
N ASN A 15 1.83 -0.80 23.74
CA ASN A 15 2.87 0.23 23.78
C ASN A 15 2.65 1.30 22.71
N CYS A 16 2.40 0.90 21.46
CA CYS A 16 2.12 1.87 20.38
C CYS A 16 0.86 2.71 20.66
N ILE A 17 -0.17 2.12 21.28
CA ILE A 17 -1.36 2.86 21.71
C ILE A 17 -1.02 3.86 22.82
N ALA A 18 -0.15 3.50 23.76
CA ALA A 18 0.31 4.41 24.81
C ALA A 18 1.15 5.55 24.24
N GLU A 19 2.07 5.26 23.30
CA GLU A 19 2.84 6.29 22.58
C GLU A 19 1.92 7.27 21.83
N LEU A 20 0.89 6.76 21.15
CA LEU A 20 -0.09 7.61 20.48
C LEU A 20 -0.89 8.43 21.49
N ASP A 21 -1.23 7.88 22.66
CA ASP A 21 -1.96 8.61 23.72
C ASP A 21 -1.14 9.79 24.25
N ASP A 22 0.17 9.62 24.42
CA ASP A 22 1.06 10.72 24.87
C ASP A 22 1.08 11.91 23.90
N ILE A 23 0.85 11.67 22.61
CA ILE A 23 0.91 12.68 21.55
C ILE A 23 -0.43 12.87 20.81
N HIS A 24 -1.54 12.32 21.31
CA HIS A 24 -2.84 12.30 20.62
C HIS A 24 -3.33 13.71 20.23
N PHE A 25 -2.96 14.75 21.00
CA PHE A 25 -3.30 16.14 20.72
C PHE A 25 -2.82 16.59 19.32
N MET A 26 -1.74 16.02 18.79
CA MET A 26 -1.22 16.31 17.43
C MET A 26 -2.16 15.81 16.32
N PHE A 27 -3.00 14.84 16.63
CA PHE A 27 -3.89 14.17 15.69
C PHE A 27 -5.38 14.43 16.00
N CYS A 28 -5.70 15.31 16.95
CA CYS A 28 -7.06 15.69 17.26
C CYS A 28 -7.54 16.85 16.39
N GLN A 29 -8.86 16.90 16.11
CA GLN A 29 -9.45 18.04 15.41
C GLN A 29 -9.33 19.33 16.23
N ASN A 30 -9.47 19.23 17.55
CA ASN A 30 -9.33 20.35 18.49
C ASN A 30 -8.35 19.95 19.60
N PRO A 31 -7.03 20.17 19.39
CA PRO A 31 -5.99 19.72 20.31
C PRO A 31 -6.16 20.11 21.78
N GLU A 32 -6.71 21.29 22.03
CA GLU A 32 -6.88 21.83 23.39
C GLU A 32 -8.11 21.30 24.13
N SER A 33 -9.04 20.64 23.45
CA SER A 33 -10.31 20.21 24.06
C SER A 33 -10.65 18.73 23.86
N ASP A 34 -10.08 18.09 22.86
CA ASP A 34 -10.37 16.70 22.55
C ASP A 34 -9.54 15.75 23.44
N PHE A 35 -10.22 14.77 24.02
CA PHE A 35 -9.67 13.80 24.95
C PHE A 35 -9.00 14.35 26.23
N THR A 36 -9.13 15.65 26.51
CA THR A 36 -8.53 16.31 27.70
C THR A 36 -9.27 16.03 29.01
N ARG A 37 -10.52 15.58 28.95
CA ARG A 37 -11.35 15.33 30.13
C ARG A 37 -11.38 13.86 30.47
N ASN A 38 -11.23 13.52 31.76
CA ASN A 38 -11.47 12.17 32.23
C ASN A 38 -12.94 11.77 32.03
N ARG A 39 -13.22 10.89 31.11
CA ARG A 39 -14.55 10.39 30.72
C ARG A 39 -14.61 8.88 30.90
N LYS A 40 -15.82 8.29 30.74
CA LYS A 40 -16.07 6.85 30.76
C LYS A 40 -15.32 6.07 29.66
N LEU A 41 -14.83 6.74 28.64
CA LEU A 41 -14.04 6.19 27.55
C LEU A 41 -12.77 7.04 27.46
N SER A 42 -11.66 6.49 27.90
CA SER A 42 -10.34 7.07 27.72
C SER A 42 -9.89 6.99 26.24
N PHE A 43 -8.83 7.70 25.89
CA PHE A 43 -8.27 7.63 24.54
C PHE A 43 -7.78 6.21 24.19
N GLN A 44 -7.05 5.56 25.10
CA GLN A 44 -6.55 4.20 24.89
C GLN A 44 -7.70 3.20 24.72
N GLU A 45 -8.72 3.25 25.61
CA GLU A 45 -9.90 2.40 25.48
C GLU A 45 -10.66 2.66 24.16
N TYR A 46 -10.71 3.92 23.71
CA TYR A 46 -11.30 4.25 22.41
C TYR A 46 -10.55 3.57 21.25
N ILE A 47 -9.21 3.64 21.23
CA ILE A 47 -8.40 2.99 20.20
C ILE A 47 -8.54 1.46 20.28
N GLN A 48 -8.41 0.87 21.48
CA GLN A 48 -8.56 -0.57 21.69
C GLN A 48 -9.93 -1.08 21.25
N LEU A 49 -11.00 -0.37 21.59
CA LEU A 49 -12.35 -0.69 21.16
C LEU A 49 -12.45 -0.66 19.62
N MET A 50 -11.95 0.40 18.97
CA MET A 50 -11.99 0.52 17.50
C MET A 50 -11.28 -0.64 16.81
N ILE A 51 -10.14 -1.10 17.35
CA ILE A 51 -9.39 -2.24 16.79
C ILE A 51 -10.13 -3.57 17.05
N GLN A 52 -10.82 -3.71 18.18
CA GLN A 52 -11.50 -4.94 18.57
C GLN A 52 -12.91 -5.06 18.00
N MET A 53 -13.48 -3.98 17.46
CA MET A 53 -14.83 -4.01 16.89
C MET A 53 -14.96 -5.10 15.82
N GLN A 54 -16.05 -5.86 15.94
CA GLN A 54 -16.43 -6.90 14.98
C GLN A 54 -17.64 -6.42 14.15
N SER A 55 -18.46 -7.15 13.64
CA SER A 55 -19.60 -6.71 12.82
C SER A 55 -20.91 -6.55 13.60
N LYS A 56 -20.85 -6.29 14.91
CA LYS A 56 -22.03 -6.10 15.76
C LYS A 56 -22.53 -4.66 15.71
N SER A 57 -23.70 -4.40 16.28
CA SER A 57 -24.15 -3.03 16.49
C SER A 57 -23.22 -2.31 17.48
N VAL A 58 -23.01 -1.01 17.30
CA VAL A 58 -22.15 -0.19 18.21
C VAL A 58 -22.52 -0.36 19.67
N SER A 59 -23.80 -0.49 19.98
CA SER A 59 -24.25 -0.70 21.37
C SER A 59 -23.80 -2.05 21.93
N ASN A 60 -23.84 -3.11 21.13
CA ASN A 60 -23.38 -4.44 21.54
C ASN A 60 -21.85 -4.49 21.65
N GLU A 61 -21.11 -3.86 20.72
CA GLU A 61 -19.65 -3.73 20.80
C GLU A 61 -19.21 -3.06 22.10
N LEU A 62 -19.90 -1.95 22.47
CA LEU A 62 -19.63 -1.25 23.73
C LEU A 62 -19.94 -2.11 24.96
N LEU A 63 -21.07 -2.81 24.97
CA LEU A 63 -21.43 -3.68 26.09
C LEU A 63 -20.42 -4.83 26.25
N ASP A 64 -20.03 -5.47 25.16
CA ASP A 64 -19.08 -6.56 25.18
C ASP A 64 -17.69 -6.09 25.65
N PHE A 65 -17.20 -4.97 25.12
CA PHE A 65 -15.91 -4.41 25.52
C PHE A 65 -15.84 -4.06 27.02
N PHE A 66 -16.92 -3.49 27.56
CA PHE A 66 -17.02 -3.15 28.98
C PHE A 66 -17.62 -4.27 29.86
N ASN A 67 -17.67 -5.52 29.38
CA ASN A 67 -18.19 -6.67 30.10
C ASN A 67 -19.58 -6.43 30.70
N HIS A 68 -20.48 -5.79 29.95
CA HIS A 68 -21.84 -5.44 30.38
C HIS A 68 -21.92 -4.56 31.63
N SER A 69 -20.85 -3.81 31.93
CA SER A 69 -20.80 -2.90 33.08
C SER A 69 -21.68 -1.68 32.88
N LEU A 70 -22.23 -1.16 33.99
CA LEU A 70 -22.93 0.13 34.02
C LEU A 70 -22.00 1.33 33.74
N SER A 71 -20.70 1.14 33.78
CA SER A 71 -19.71 2.13 33.37
C SER A 71 -19.58 2.29 31.85
N ALA A 72 -20.15 1.38 31.05
CA ALA A 72 -20.09 1.48 29.59
C ALA A 72 -20.60 2.86 29.08
N PRO A 73 -19.88 3.48 28.15
CA PRO A 73 -20.33 4.72 27.54
C PRO A 73 -21.55 4.46 26.63
N SER A 74 -22.33 5.50 26.37
CA SER A 74 -23.44 5.40 25.42
C SER A 74 -22.91 5.39 23.97
N LYS A 75 -23.71 4.82 23.04
CA LYS A 75 -23.45 4.89 21.60
C LYS A 75 -23.17 6.32 21.13
N SER A 76 -23.96 7.31 21.62
CA SER A 76 -23.76 8.73 21.26
C SER A 76 -22.40 9.25 21.72
N ALA A 77 -21.98 8.91 22.95
CA ALA A 77 -20.68 9.32 23.48
C ALA A 77 -19.53 8.74 22.64
N PHE A 78 -19.59 7.45 22.30
CA PHE A 78 -18.62 6.82 21.43
C PHE A 78 -18.56 7.47 20.04
N THR A 79 -19.72 7.68 19.41
CA THR A 79 -19.78 8.29 18.07
C THR A 79 -19.18 9.70 18.07
N GLN A 80 -19.40 10.48 19.12
CA GLN A 80 -18.77 11.79 19.26
C GLN A 80 -17.25 11.71 19.41
N GLN A 81 -16.71 10.68 20.07
CA GLN A 81 -15.25 10.49 20.17
C GLN A 81 -14.64 10.11 18.82
N ARG A 82 -15.33 9.32 17.99
CA ARG A 82 -14.83 8.92 16.66
C ARG A 82 -14.47 10.08 15.74
N TYR A 83 -15.20 11.18 15.82
CA TYR A 83 -14.95 12.36 14.98
C TYR A 83 -13.80 13.24 15.46
N LYS A 84 -13.20 12.93 16.60
CA LYS A 84 -12.15 13.77 17.19
C LYS A 84 -10.77 13.41 16.68
N LEU A 85 -10.49 12.14 16.48
CA LEU A 85 -9.21 11.66 15.96
C LEU A 85 -9.19 11.75 14.44
N GLN A 86 -8.17 12.39 13.90
CA GLN A 86 -7.91 12.49 12.47
C GLN A 86 -7.34 11.18 11.92
N PRO A 87 -7.49 10.90 10.60
CA PRO A 87 -6.94 9.70 9.96
C PRO A 87 -5.44 9.51 10.16
N GLU A 88 -4.69 10.61 10.28
CA GLU A 88 -3.24 10.63 10.50
C GLU A 88 -2.83 9.95 11.81
N GLY A 89 -3.66 10.00 12.84
CA GLY A 89 -3.44 9.28 14.10
C GLY A 89 -3.49 7.76 13.91
N TRP A 90 -4.39 7.27 13.07
CA TRP A 90 -4.45 5.85 12.70
C TRP A 90 -3.26 5.44 11.84
N SER A 91 -2.83 6.30 10.92
CA SER A 91 -1.64 6.08 10.12
C SER A 91 -0.38 6.00 10.99
N PHE A 92 -0.24 6.91 11.96
CA PHE A 92 0.85 6.88 12.94
C PHE A 92 0.86 5.55 13.71
N LEU A 93 -0.27 5.15 14.28
CA LEU A 93 -0.38 3.89 15.03
C LEU A 93 0.01 2.68 14.20
N PHE A 94 -0.47 2.63 12.94
CA PHE A 94 -0.13 1.55 12.02
C PHE A 94 1.36 1.48 11.76
N HIS A 95 2.00 2.59 11.38
CA HIS A 95 3.42 2.60 11.05
C HIS A 95 4.31 2.35 12.27
N SER A 96 3.96 2.89 13.45
CA SER A 96 4.66 2.61 14.70
C SER A 96 4.58 1.12 15.05
N PHE A 97 3.40 0.52 14.94
CA PHE A 97 3.21 -0.91 15.18
C PHE A 97 3.98 -1.79 14.21
N VAL A 98 3.93 -1.49 12.90
CA VAL A 98 4.67 -2.23 11.86
C VAL A 98 6.17 -2.16 12.12
N GLU A 99 6.69 -0.96 12.42
CA GLU A 99 8.12 -0.78 12.69
C GLU A 99 8.59 -1.59 13.91
N GLN A 100 7.82 -1.56 15.00
CA GLN A 100 8.15 -2.34 16.19
C GLN A 100 7.99 -3.85 15.95
N CYS A 101 7.01 -4.29 15.16
CA CYS A 101 6.82 -5.69 14.81
C CYS A 101 7.95 -6.27 13.95
N ARG A 102 8.65 -5.45 13.16
CA ARG A 102 9.82 -5.90 12.38
C ARG A 102 10.90 -6.51 13.25
N THR A 103 11.03 -6.07 14.50
CA THR A 103 11.99 -6.62 15.46
C THR A 103 11.56 -7.96 16.05
N LEU A 104 10.29 -8.34 15.94
CA LEU A 104 9.74 -9.55 16.53
C LEU A 104 9.85 -10.79 15.63
N SER A 105 10.00 -10.60 14.33
CA SER A 105 10.06 -11.70 13.35
C SER A 105 11.01 -11.35 12.21
N ASP A 106 12.09 -12.14 12.09
CA ASP A 106 13.11 -12.01 11.06
C ASP A 106 13.14 -13.23 10.12
N ASN A 107 11.96 -13.73 9.74
CA ASN A 107 11.90 -14.78 8.75
C ASN A 107 12.18 -14.18 7.36
N LEU A 108 13.22 -14.70 6.72
CA LEU A 108 13.69 -14.20 5.44
C LEU A 108 13.76 -15.31 4.40
N TYR A 109 13.51 -14.97 3.15
CA TYR A 109 13.74 -15.84 2.01
C TYR A 109 15.14 -15.62 1.46
N HIS A 110 16.06 -16.54 1.74
CA HIS A 110 17.47 -16.43 1.34
C HIS A 110 18.13 -15.07 1.71
N GLY A 111 17.76 -14.51 2.84
CA GLY A 111 18.30 -13.23 3.29
C GLY A 111 17.53 -11.99 2.80
N TYR A 112 16.41 -12.19 2.09
CA TYR A 112 15.55 -11.12 1.58
C TYR A 112 14.19 -11.10 2.27
N ARG A 113 13.61 -9.91 2.44
CA ARG A 113 12.17 -9.79 2.66
C ARG A 113 11.43 -10.03 1.36
N LEU A 114 10.37 -10.82 1.43
CA LEU A 114 9.56 -11.15 0.27
C LEU A 114 8.25 -10.34 0.35
N LEU A 115 8.18 -9.29 -0.45
CA LEU A 115 7.06 -8.34 -0.44
C LEU A 115 6.13 -8.60 -1.62
N ALA A 116 4.82 -8.46 -1.40
CA ALA A 116 3.82 -8.42 -2.48
C ALA A 116 3.06 -7.10 -2.43
N CYS A 117 2.71 -6.58 -3.59
CA CYS A 117 1.79 -5.46 -3.72
C CYS A 117 0.55 -5.89 -4.48
N ASP A 118 -0.60 -5.56 -3.92
CA ASP A 118 -1.90 -5.75 -4.58
C ASP A 118 -2.90 -4.67 -4.16
N GLY A 119 -3.93 -4.49 -4.98
CA GLY A 119 -5.01 -3.54 -4.75
C GLY A 119 -6.35 -4.24 -4.53
N SER A 120 -7.18 -3.70 -3.63
CA SER A 120 -8.50 -4.23 -3.34
C SER A 120 -9.54 -3.13 -3.18
N ASP A 121 -10.71 -3.32 -3.77
CA ASP A 121 -11.85 -2.43 -3.59
C ASP A 121 -12.63 -2.81 -2.32
N VAL A 122 -12.96 -1.81 -1.52
CA VAL A 122 -13.80 -1.96 -0.32
C VAL A 122 -15.04 -1.09 -0.44
N ASN A 123 -16.20 -1.71 -0.45
CA ASN A 123 -17.46 -0.98 -0.43
C ASN A 123 -17.68 -0.34 0.94
N ILE A 124 -18.07 0.92 0.94
CA ILE A 124 -18.38 1.70 2.14
C ILE A 124 -19.85 2.16 2.09
N ASP A 125 -20.33 2.72 3.21
CA ASP A 125 -21.70 3.21 3.30
C ASP A 125 -22.01 4.20 2.18
N ARG A 126 -23.20 3.99 1.55
CA ARG A 126 -23.62 4.80 0.42
C ARG A 126 -23.83 6.27 0.80
N ASN A 127 -23.05 7.14 0.19
CA ASN A 127 -23.15 8.59 0.30
C ASN A 127 -22.97 9.24 -1.10
N PRO A 128 -24.05 9.53 -1.83
CA PRO A 128 -23.95 10.13 -3.17
C PRO A 128 -23.30 11.51 -3.21
N ASN A 129 -23.20 12.19 -2.05
CA ASN A 129 -22.58 13.51 -1.94
C ASN A 129 -21.05 13.44 -1.80
N ASP A 130 -20.49 12.26 -1.56
CA ASP A 130 -19.03 12.08 -1.54
C ASP A 130 -18.53 11.73 -2.95
N GLU A 131 -18.24 12.76 -3.74
CA GLU A 131 -17.80 12.62 -5.12
C GLU A 131 -16.49 11.84 -5.29
N ARG A 132 -15.67 11.71 -4.26
CA ARG A 132 -14.38 11.00 -4.34
C ARG A 132 -14.54 9.49 -4.36
N THR A 133 -15.56 9.00 -3.66
CA THR A 133 -15.79 7.56 -3.48
C THR A 133 -17.04 7.06 -4.20
N PHE A 134 -17.96 7.95 -4.60
CA PHE A 134 -19.21 7.58 -5.24
C PHE A 134 -19.01 7.18 -6.71
N ASN A 135 -19.45 5.99 -7.08
CA ASN A 135 -19.44 5.44 -8.43
C ASN A 135 -20.86 5.25 -8.95
N ASN A 136 -21.11 5.69 -10.19
CA ASN A 136 -22.40 5.63 -10.88
C ASN A 136 -22.49 4.49 -11.91
N GLU A 137 -21.60 3.51 -11.88
CA GLU A 137 -21.63 2.41 -12.86
C GLU A 137 -22.92 1.56 -12.77
N ASP A 138 -23.57 1.52 -11.61
CA ASP A 138 -24.83 0.83 -11.39
C ASP A 138 -26.00 1.82 -11.30
N GLU A 139 -27.25 1.34 -11.56
CA GLU A 139 -28.46 2.16 -11.50
C GLU A 139 -28.66 2.91 -10.18
N LYS A 140 -28.19 2.36 -9.06
CA LYS A 140 -28.28 2.98 -7.73
C LYS A 140 -27.04 3.73 -7.30
N GLY A 141 -25.90 3.45 -7.93
CA GLY A 141 -24.61 3.91 -7.51
C GLY A 141 -24.17 3.35 -6.13
N TYR A 142 -22.87 3.29 -5.90
CA TYR A 142 -22.27 2.84 -4.65
C TYR A 142 -21.04 3.67 -4.30
N ASN A 143 -20.60 3.61 -3.05
CA ASN A 143 -19.33 4.21 -2.64
C ASN A 143 -18.30 3.10 -2.38
N ALA A 144 -17.11 3.28 -2.92
CA ALA A 144 -15.99 2.39 -2.69
C ALA A 144 -14.70 3.17 -2.51
N ILE A 145 -13.82 2.63 -1.69
CA ILE A 145 -12.41 3.01 -1.59
C ILE A 145 -11.56 1.90 -2.15
N HIS A 146 -10.41 2.25 -2.67
CA HIS A 146 -9.40 1.31 -3.12
C HIS A 146 -8.21 1.35 -2.17
N ILE A 147 -7.80 0.18 -1.69
CA ILE A 147 -6.67 0.02 -0.79
C ILE A 147 -5.56 -0.68 -1.55
N ASN A 148 -4.46 0.02 -1.78
CA ASN A 148 -3.22 -0.57 -2.26
C ASN A 148 -2.39 -0.94 -1.03
N ALA A 149 -1.92 -2.18 -0.94
CA ALA A 149 -1.19 -2.66 0.22
C ALA A 149 0.13 -3.31 -0.17
N LEU A 150 1.15 -3.05 0.63
CA LEU A 150 2.45 -3.73 0.59
C LEU A 150 2.50 -4.73 1.74
N TYR A 151 2.70 -6.01 1.43
CA TYR A 151 2.57 -7.13 2.36
C TYR A 151 3.84 -7.99 2.38
N ASP A 152 4.38 -8.24 3.57
CA ASP A 152 5.46 -9.21 3.78
C ASP A 152 4.85 -10.63 3.84
N ILE A 153 5.13 -11.43 2.82
CA ILE A 153 4.51 -12.75 2.63
C ILE A 153 5.00 -13.74 3.67
N ILE A 154 6.28 -13.68 4.03
CA ILE A 154 6.89 -14.64 4.96
C ILE A 154 6.46 -14.36 6.40
N ASN A 155 6.40 -13.10 6.77
CA ASN A 155 6.02 -12.70 8.13
C ASN A 155 4.51 -12.46 8.27
N MET A 156 3.75 -12.53 7.18
CA MET A 156 2.29 -12.34 7.12
C MET A 156 1.85 -11.00 7.75
N THR A 157 2.56 -9.93 7.42
CA THR A 157 2.31 -8.59 7.94
C THR A 157 2.18 -7.56 6.84
N TYR A 158 1.25 -6.61 6.99
CA TYR A 158 1.21 -5.43 6.14
C TYR A 158 2.36 -4.49 6.50
N CYS A 159 3.15 -4.09 5.50
CA CYS A 159 4.26 -3.15 5.68
C CYS A 159 3.81 -1.71 5.47
N ASP A 160 2.89 -1.51 4.54
CA ASP A 160 2.39 -0.19 4.16
C ASP A 160 1.06 -0.30 3.42
N PHE A 161 0.30 0.80 3.35
CA PHE A 161 -0.90 0.88 2.53
C PHE A 161 -1.21 2.32 2.10
N ILE A 162 -1.93 2.45 0.98
CA ILE A 162 -2.49 3.72 0.50
C ILE A 162 -3.96 3.52 0.21
N VAL A 163 -4.81 4.39 0.77
CA VAL A 163 -6.24 4.43 0.50
C VAL A 163 -6.55 5.51 -0.53
N GLN A 164 -7.21 5.14 -1.61
CA GLN A 164 -7.62 6.05 -2.68
C GLN A 164 -9.14 5.99 -2.87
N GLY A 165 -9.72 7.11 -3.32
CA GLY A 165 -11.10 7.09 -3.80
C GLY A 165 -11.17 6.40 -5.17
N LYS A 166 -12.23 5.65 -5.44
CA LYS A 166 -12.41 4.87 -6.67
C LYS A 166 -12.22 5.69 -7.96
N LYS A 167 -12.62 6.96 -7.97
CA LYS A 167 -12.48 7.86 -9.15
C LYS A 167 -11.05 8.35 -9.42
N LYS A 168 -10.14 8.25 -8.46
CA LYS A 168 -8.75 8.70 -8.60
C LYS A 168 -7.79 7.55 -8.30
N LEU A 169 -8.10 6.41 -8.88
CA LEU A 169 -7.31 5.20 -8.72
C LEU A 169 -6.04 5.29 -9.56
N HIS A 170 -4.90 5.23 -8.90
CA HIS A 170 -3.56 5.19 -9.51
C HIS A 170 -2.68 4.17 -8.77
N GLU A 171 -2.93 2.87 -9.00
CA GLU A 171 -2.23 1.78 -8.32
C GLU A 171 -0.70 1.86 -8.45
N ARG A 172 -0.20 2.21 -9.64
CA ARG A 172 1.24 2.36 -9.89
C ARG A 172 1.85 3.51 -9.11
N GLU A 173 1.15 4.65 -8.99
CA GLU A 173 1.61 5.78 -8.19
C GLU A 173 1.56 5.46 -6.69
N ALA A 174 0.55 4.70 -6.25
CA ALA A 174 0.49 4.21 -4.89
C ALA A 174 1.67 3.29 -4.58
N LEU A 175 1.99 2.35 -5.47
CA LEU A 175 3.15 1.49 -5.32
C LEU A 175 4.46 2.30 -5.29
N ASN A 176 4.67 3.24 -6.21
CA ASN A 176 5.86 4.09 -6.23
C ASN A 176 6.04 4.84 -4.90
N SER A 177 4.94 5.41 -4.37
CA SER A 177 4.97 6.10 -3.08
C SER A 177 5.32 5.17 -1.91
N MET A 178 4.85 3.92 -1.92
CA MET A 178 5.20 2.92 -0.90
C MET A 178 6.66 2.46 -1.04
N ILE A 179 7.17 2.29 -2.27
CA ILE A 179 8.59 1.97 -2.54
C ILE A 179 9.49 3.09 -2.01
N ASP A 180 9.17 4.34 -2.33
CA ASP A 180 10.02 5.48 -1.99
C ASP A 180 10.17 5.67 -0.47
N ARG A 181 9.11 5.41 0.29
CA ARG A 181 9.15 5.51 1.76
C ARG A 181 9.58 4.22 2.47
N TYR A 182 9.73 3.10 1.74
CA TYR A 182 10.23 1.87 2.33
C TYR A 182 11.65 2.04 2.86
N ALA A 183 11.87 1.79 4.15
CA ALA A 183 13.11 2.10 4.86
C ALA A 183 13.68 0.92 5.66
N ASP A 184 13.34 -0.33 5.29
CA ASP A 184 13.93 -1.51 5.93
C ASP A 184 15.40 -1.68 5.49
N PRO A 185 16.35 -1.90 6.43
CA PRO A 185 17.75 -2.16 6.09
C PRO A 185 17.96 -3.53 5.43
N ILE A 186 17.02 -4.45 5.56
CA ILE A 186 17.09 -5.79 4.95
C ILE A 186 16.70 -5.67 3.47
N PRO A 187 17.47 -6.25 2.54
CA PRO A 187 17.15 -6.22 1.13
C PRO A 187 15.80 -6.91 0.86
N ALA A 188 15.05 -6.38 -0.08
CA ALA A 188 13.72 -6.89 -0.41
C ALA A 188 13.59 -7.34 -1.87
N ILE A 189 12.69 -8.30 -2.10
CA ILE A 189 12.21 -8.70 -3.42
C ILE A 189 10.72 -8.34 -3.47
N LEU A 190 10.35 -7.41 -4.35
CA LEU A 190 8.95 -7.06 -4.58
C LEU A 190 8.34 -7.96 -5.65
N MET A 191 7.17 -8.51 -5.37
CA MET A 191 6.34 -9.24 -6.32
C MET A 191 5.06 -8.47 -6.62
N ALA A 192 4.73 -8.33 -7.90
CA ALA A 192 3.50 -7.68 -8.33
C ALA A 192 2.96 -8.30 -9.63
N ASP A 193 1.69 -8.08 -9.88
CA ASP A 193 1.02 -8.56 -11.07
C ASP A 193 1.29 -7.69 -12.31
N ARG A 194 0.73 -8.05 -13.47
CA ARG A 194 0.87 -7.34 -14.74
C ARG A 194 0.23 -5.93 -14.73
N GLY A 195 -0.59 -5.59 -13.78
CA GLY A 195 -1.15 -4.25 -13.61
C GLY A 195 -0.06 -3.22 -13.29
N TYR A 196 0.98 -3.68 -12.62
CA TYR A 196 2.13 -2.86 -12.22
C TYR A 196 3.26 -2.78 -13.26
N GLU A 197 3.13 -3.43 -14.42
CA GLU A 197 4.06 -3.31 -15.53
C GLU A 197 4.18 -1.85 -15.98
N SER A 198 5.30 -1.20 -15.65
CA SER A 198 5.57 0.20 -15.98
C SER A 198 7.05 0.51 -15.82
N PHE A 199 7.62 1.23 -16.79
CA PHE A 199 8.99 1.73 -16.65
C PHE A 199 9.18 2.63 -15.42
N ASN A 200 8.15 3.40 -15.03
CA ASN A 200 8.20 4.23 -13.83
C ASN A 200 8.34 3.37 -12.56
N VAL A 201 7.54 2.31 -12.43
CA VAL A 201 7.65 1.38 -11.30
C VAL A 201 9.04 0.72 -11.27
N PHE A 202 9.54 0.26 -12.42
CA PHE A 202 10.87 -0.35 -12.49
C PHE A 202 11.96 0.63 -12.09
N ALA A 203 11.87 1.90 -12.53
CA ALA A 203 12.83 2.94 -12.19
C ALA A 203 12.83 3.25 -10.68
N HIS A 204 11.68 3.33 -10.02
CA HIS A 204 11.57 3.49 -8.56
C HIS A 204 12.22 2.32 -7.81
N LEU A 205 11.95 1.07 -8.24
CA LEU A 205 12.53 -0.13 -7.64
C LEU A 205 14.06 -0.16 -7.80
N ILE A 206 14.57 0.15 -8.99
CA ILE A 206 16.01 0.22 -9.27
C ILE A 206 16.66 1.34 -8.47
N HIS A 207 16.05 2.52 -8.44
CA HIS A 207 16.55 3.67 -7.67
C HIS A 207 16.62 3.35 -6.16
N LYS A 208 15.67 2.58 -5.66
CA LYS A 208 15.61 2.11 -4.27
C LYS A 208 16.50 0.90 -3.98
N ASN A 209 17.18 0.38 -5.01
CA ASN A 209 17.99 -0.84 -4.94
C ASN A 209 17.19 -2.06 -4.43
N MET A 210 15.92 -2.15 -4.83
CA MET A 210 15.04 -3.28 -4.55
C MET A 210 15.02 -4.26 -5.72
N ASN A 211 15.16 -5.53 -5.43
CA ASN A 211 14.90 -6.58 -6.42
C ASN A 211 13.39 -6.71 -6.65
N PHE A 212 13.00 -7.17 -7.85
CA PHE A 212 11.58 -7.32 -8.15
C PHE A 212 11.30 -8.46 -9.12
N VAL A 213 10.09 -9.02 -9.01
CA VAL A 213 9.50 -9.98 -9.93
C VAL A 213 8.11 -9.47 -10.28
N ILE A 214 7.96 -8.90 -11.47
CA ILE A 214 6.68 -8.35 -11.95
C ILE A 214 6.23 -9.17 -13.15
N ARG A 215 5.01 -9.69 -13.10
CA ARG A 215 4.41 -10.36 -14.22
C ARG A 215 4.22 -9.37 -15.36
N MET A 216 4.76 -9.70 -16.54
CA MET A 216 4.62 -8.88 -17.73
C MET A 216 3.39 -9.28 -18.55
N LYS A 217 2.89 -8.35 -19.36
CA LYS A 217 1.89 -8.65 -20.39
C LYS A 217 2.54 -9.47 -21.50
N ASP A 218 1.68 -10.20 -22.23
CA ASP A 218 2.10 -10.98 -23.38
C ASP A 218 2.86 -10.12 -24.42
N ILE A 219 3.87 -10.71 -25.08
CA ILE A 219 4.69 -10.04 -26.11
C ILE A 219 3.85 -9.52 -27.28
N ASN A 220 2.74 -10.19 -27.60
CA ASN A 220 1.81 -9.81 -28.66
C ASN A 220 0.70 -8.83 -28.16
N SER A 221 0.82 -8.32 -26.93
CA SER A 221 -0.12 -7.34 -26.35
C SER A 221 0.41 -5.91 -26.53
N ASN A 222 -0.24 -4.96 -25.91
CA ASN A 222 0.20 -3.56 -25.84
C ASN A 222 1.04 -3.24 -24.57
N GLY A 223 1.77 -4.22 -24.04
CA GLY A 223 2.70 -4.07 -22.91
C GLY A 223 4.08 -3.56 -23.31
N ILE A 224 4.98 -3.45 -22.34
CA ILE A 224 6.37 -3.01 -22.54
C ILE A 224 7.07 -3.95 -23.53
N LEU A 225 6.85 -5.26 -23.41
CA LEU A 225 7.54 -6.27 -24.22
C LEU A 225 7.20 -6.22 -25.70
N SER A 226 6.05 -5.65 -26.08
CA SER A 226 5.65 -5.52 -27.49
C SER A 226 6.55 -4.61 -28.34
N ALA A 227 7.40 -3.80 -27.70
CA ALA A 227 8.36 -2.93 -28.38
C ALA A 227 9.69 -3.66 -28.72
N TYR A 228 9.87 -4.92 -28.32
CA TYR A 228 11.10 -5.66 -28.47
C TYR A 228 10.88 -6.91 -29.34
N ASP A 229 11.87 -7.24 -30.15
CA ASP A 229 11.86 -8.46 -30.95
C ASP A 229 12.25 -9.67 -30.07
N LEU A 230 11.25 -10.29 -29.46
CA LEU A 230 11.40 -11.43 -28.56
C LEU A 230 10.84 -12.71 -29.20
N PRO A 231 11.44 -13.87 -28.94
CA PRO A 231 10.97 -15.14 -29.53
C PRO A 231 9.63 -15.59 -28.94
N ASP A 232 8.80 -16.26 -29.73
CA ASP A 232 7.56 -16.92 -29.30
C ASP A 232 7.80 -18.27 -28.58
N SER A 233 9.01 -18.52 -28.10
CA SER A 233 9.40 -19.71 -27.35
C SER A 233 9.89 -19.34 -25.95
N GLU A 234 10.30 -20.33 -25.16
CA GLU A 234 10.98 -20.07 -23.90
C GLU A 234 12.25 -19.24 -24.12
N PHE A 235 12.45 -18.20 -23.32
CA PHE A 235 13.65 -17.38 -23.38
C PHE A 235 13.99 -16.82 -21.99
N ASP A 236 15.27 -16.50 -21.84
CA ASP A 236 15.83 -15.71 -20.74
C ASP A 236 16.75 -14.65 -21.38
N THR A 237 16.40 -13.40 -21.22
CA THR A 237 17.12 -12.29 -21.87
C THR A 237 17.15 -11.03 -21.04
N TYR A 238 18.08 -10.15 -21.38
CA TYR A 238 18.19 -8.82 -20.80
C TYR A 238 17.67 -7.77 -21.77
N ILE A 239 16.79 -6.91 -21.29
CA ILE A 239 16.37 -5.71 -21.99
C ILE A 239 17.15 -4.53 -21.41
N ARG A 240 17.89 -3.85 -22.30
CA ARG A 240 18.58 -2.60 -21.97
C ARG A 240 18.13 -1.53 -22.95
N THR A 241 17.63 -0.42 -22.42
CA THR A 241 17.13 0.69 -23.25
C THR A 241 17.35 2.02 -22.55
N THR A 242 17.46 3.09 -23.34
CA THR A 242 17.48 4.47 -22.86
C THR A 242 16.09 5.08 -23.04
N LEU A 243 15.41 5.41 -21.96
CA LEU A 243 14.11 6.06 -21.97
C LEU A 243 14.28 7.55 -22.24
N THR A 244 13.48 8.11 -23.13
CA THR A 244 13.50 9.56 -23.44
C THR A 244 12.15 10.03 -23.96
N ARG A 245 11.88 11.34 -23.85
CA ARG A 245 10.72 12.00 -24.50
C ARG A 245 11.12 12.75 -25.77
N ARG A 246 12.41 12.75 -26.14
CA ARG A 246 12.95 13.52 -27.28
C ARG A 246 12.82 12.75 -28.59
N HIS A 247 12.20 13.40 -29.57
CA HIS A 247 12.09 12.93 -30.96
C HIS A 247 13.21 13.53 -31.80
N THR A 248 14.41 13.00 -31.74
CA THR A 248 15.56 13.45 -32.53
C THR A 248 15.92 12.42 -33.60
N LYS A 249 16.74 12.81 -34.60
CA LYS A 249 17.26 11.85 -35.58
C LYS A 249 18.01 10.70 -34.91
N LYS A 250 18.71 10.97 -33.79
CA LYS A 250 19.45 9.98 -33.00
C LYS A 250 18.48 8.97 -32.37
N THR A 251 17.43 9.44 -31.68
CA THR A 251 16.49 8.58 -30.96
C THR A 251 15.58 7.81 -31.91
N LEU A 252 15.08 8.43 -32.96
CA LEU A 252 14.24 7.79 -33.99
C LEU A 252 15.04 6.79 -34.86
N GLY A 253 16.31 7.07 -35.11
CA GLY A 253 17.17 6.19 -35.92
C GLY A 253 17.72 4.96 -35.19
N ASN A 254 17.52 4.84 -33.87
CA ASN A 254 18.05 3.74 -33.07
C ASN A 254 16.98 3.16 -32.12
N PRO A 255 15.90 2.55 -32.65
CA PRO A 255 14.79 2.01 -31.84
C PRO A 255 15.23 0.87 -30.89
N ASN A 256 16.30 0.16 -31.21
CA ASN A 256 16.84 -0.89 -30.35
C ASN A 256 17.60 -0.35 -29.12
N THR A 257 17.97 0.94 -29.15
CA THR A 257 18.69 1.58 -28.05
C THR A 257 17.79 2.51 -27.24
N TYR A 258 16.82 3.16 -27.91
CA TYR A 258 15.97 4.17 -27.32
C TYR A 258 14.51 3.75 -27.30
N THR A 259 13.91 3.86 -26.14
CA THR A 259 12.44 3.79 -25.99
C THR A 259 11.88 5.20 -25.77
N ILE A 260 11.05 5.65 -26.70
CA ILE A 260 10.43 6.97 -26.65
C ILE A 260 9.14 6.88 -25.85
N LEU A 261 9.11 7.53 -24.70
CA LEU A 261 7.93 7.59 -23.83
C LEU A 261 6.89 8.56 -24.39
N GLN A 262 5.63 8.14 -24.41
CA GLN A 262 4.51 9.00 -24.77
C GLN A 262 4.42 10.19 -23.81
N PRO A 263 3.96 11.37 -24.27
CA PRO A 263 3.81 12.55 -23.39
C PRO A 263 2.92 12.31 -22.17
N VAL A 264 1.90 11.45 -22.31
CA VAL A 264 0.95 11.10 -21.25
C VAL A 264 1.48 10.02 -20.29
N SER A 265 2.62 9.39 -20.61
CA SER A 265 3.21 8.38 -19.73
C SER A 265 3.81 9.05 -18.51
N ASN A 266 3.36 8.62 -17.32
CA ASN A 266 3.98 9.06 -16.08
C ASN A 266 5.38 8.43 -15.95
N PHE A 267 6.43 9.28 -15.81
CA PHE A 267 7.79 8.85 -15.57
C PHE A 267 8.55 9.97 -14.84
N ASP A 268 8.90 9.71 -13.59
CA ASP A 268 9.34 10.72 -12.62
C ASP A 268 10.81 11.09 -12.75
N PHE A 269 11.62 10.25 -13.43
CA PHE A 269 13.07 10.41 -13.55
C PHE A 269 13.51 11.18 -14.80
N LEU A 270 12.59 11.59 -15.68
CA LEU A 270 12.89 12.49 -16.79
C LEU A 270 12.44 13.91 -16.45
N VAL A 271 13.41 14.76 -16.16
CA VAL A 271 13.24 16.19 -15.82
C VAL A 271 14.06 17.05 -16.78
N GLU A 272 13.95 18.38 -16.70
CA GLU A 272 14.69 19.29 -17.60
C GLU A 272 16.21 19.05 -17.60
N SER A 273 16.78 18.72 -16.44
CA SER A 273 18.21 18.42 -16.26
C SER A 273 18.61 16.98 -16.64
N CYS A 274 17.64 16.06 -16.73
CA CYS A 274 17.86 14.65 -17.06
C CYS A 274 16.86 14.19 -18.12
N THR A 275 17.25 14.21 -19.37
CA THR A 275 16.37 13.97 -20.52
C THR A 275 16.48 12.56 -21.11
N GLU A 276 17.40 11.77 -20.61
CA GLU A 276 17.63 10.37 -20.97
C GLU A 276 17.82 9.58 -19.66
N TYR A 277 17.21 8.39 -19.56
CA TYR A 277 17.31 7.49 -18.40
C TYR A 277 17.58 6.06 -18.87
N ASP A 278 18.72 5.51 -18.49
CA ASP A 278 19.09 4.13 -18.83
C ASP A 278 18.42 3.16 -17.88
N ILE A 279 17.77 2.14 -18.43
CA ILE A 279 17.14 1.07 -17.67
C ILE A 279 17.53 -0.30 -18.22
N GLU A 280 17.76 -1.23 -17.30
CA GLU A 280 18.07 -2.63 -17.61
C GLU A 280 17.29 -3.55 -16.68
N PHE A 281 16.70 -4.60 -17.25
CA PHE A 281 16.00 -5.64 -16.50
C PHE A 281 16.01 -6.97 -17.25
N SER A 282 15.92 -8.07 -16.49
CA SER A 282 15.81 -9.42 -17.05
C SER A 282 14.37 -9.77 -17.36
N VAL A 283 14.13 -10.47 -18.45
CA VAL A 283 12.83 -11.04 -18.81
C VAL A 283 12.98 -12.51 -19.04
N VAL A 284 12.14 -13.29 -18.34
CA VAL A 284 12.09 -14.75 -18.48
C VAL A 284 10.70 -15.16 -18.95
N SER A 285 10.63 -15.92 -20.02
CA SER A 285 9.41 -16.58 -20.47
C SER A 285 9.55 -18.09 -20.26
N THR A 286 8.58 -18.67 -19.53
CA THR A 286 8.51 -20.12 -19.32
C THR A 286 7.18 -20.63 -19.85
N PHE A 287 7.20 -21.73 -20.62
CA PHE A 287 5.99 -22.46 -20.96
C PHE A 287 5.44 -23.12 -19.68
N LEU A 288 4.34 -22.65 -19.18
CA LEU A 288 3.54 -23.43 -18.26
C LEU A 288 2.91 -24.56 -19.08
N ILE A 289 3.42 -25.79 -18.93
CA ILE A 289 2.72 -26.98 -19.40
C ILE A 289 1.38 -26.95 -18.64
N GLN A 290 0.31 -26.63 -19.36
CA GLN A 290 -1.03 -26.86 -18.81
C GLN A 290 -1.15 -28.36 -18.58
N GLY A 291 -1.09 -28.76 -17.31
CA GLY A 291 -1.38 -30.12 -16.91
C GLY A 291 -2.80 -30.49 -17.36
N THR A 292 -2.90 -31.51 -18.18
CA THR A 292 -4.12 -32.19 -18.60
C THR A 292 -4.90 -32.73 -17.41
#